data_5669771f96e88dbd0883752edaded5f1
#
_entry.id   5669771f96e88dbd0883752edaded5f1
#
_cell.length_a   1.000
_cell.length_b   1.000
_cell.length_c   1.000
_cell.angle_alpha   90.00
_cell.angle_beta   90.00
_cell.angle_gamma   90.00
#
_symmetry.space_group_name_H-M   'P 1'
#
loop_
_entity.id
_entity.type
_entity.pdbx_description
1 polymer ?
#
loop_
_entity_poly.entity_id
_entity_poly.type
_entity_poly.pdbx_seq_one_letter_code
_entity_poly.pdbx_strand_id
1 'polypeptide(L)'
;NLLLLLFFIPLSLHGQFNVTATYYHAGPKHGLSWYTASGKKIDIKELNSGNLRWVALSHDLLKHYNYGDTITVISNNSKINGKWVVMDKMGRFHRRRIDFLTPTGNDLGLVKPLKVKIK
;
A
#
# COMPACT_ATOMS: atom_id res chain seq x y z
N ASN A 1 -23.15 13.67 -29.66
CA ASN A 1 -23.89 14.00 -28.94
C ASN A 1 -23.55 13.95 -27.49
N LEU A 2 -24.37 14.53 -26.77
CA LEU A 2 -24.12 14.70 -25.35
C LEU A 2 -23.94 13.41 -24.62
N LEU A 3 -24.55 12.38 -25.08
CA LEU A 3 -24.45 11.09 -24.42
C LEU A 3 -23.02 10.58 -24.31
N LEU A 4 -22.21 10.92 -25.24
CA LEU A 4 -20.84 10.42 -25.25
C LEU A 4 -20.04 10.92 -24.10
N LEU A 5 -20.35 12.08 -23.61
CA LEU A 5 -19.58 12.67 -22.52
C LEU A 5 -19.76 11.93 -21.22
N LEU A 6 -20.88 11.27 -21.08
CA LEU A 6 -21.17 10.56 -19.84
C LEU A 6 -20.31 9.34 -19.64
N PHE A 7 -19.77 8.83 -20.70
CA PHE A 7 -18.99 7.62 -20.61
C PHE A 7 -17.63 7.82 -19.99
N PHE A 8 -17.19 9.06 -19.89
CA PHE A 8 -15.84 9.32 -19.40
C PHE A 8 -15.78 9.62 -17.94
N ILE A 9 -16.93 9.85 -17.35
CA ILE A 9 -16.97 10.33 -16.00
C ILE A 9 -16.62 9.28 -14.97
N PRO A 10 -17.11 8.07 -15.06
CA PRO A 10 -16.99 7.12 -13.98
C PRO A 10 -15.73 6.28 -14.01
N LEU A 11 -14.66 6.80 -14.50
CA LEU A 11 -13.49 5.96 -14.70
C LEU A 11 -12.69 5.71 -13.45
N SER A 12 -12.78 6.59 -12.48
CA SER A 12 -12.05 6.41 -11.23
C SER A 12 -12.96 5.79 -10.20
N LEU A 13 -12.83 4.51 -9.99
CA LEU A 13 -13.69 3.78 -9.07
C LEU A 13 -13.33 4.03 -7.61
N HIS A 14 -12.05 4.27 -7.33
CA HIS A 14 -11.58 4.36 -5.95
C HIS A 14 -11.34 5.79 -5.49
N GLY A 15 -11.27 6.75 -6.43
CA GLY A 15 -10.91 8.11 -6.09
C GLY A 15 -9.48 8.22 -5.61
N GLN A 16 -9.18 9.33 -4.98
CA GLN A 16 -7.86 9.60 -4.43
C GLN A 16 -7.97 9.83 -2.94
N PHE A 17 -6.95 9.39 -2.22
CA PHE A 17 -6.86 9.58 -0.78
C PHE A 17 -5.52 10.20 -0.43
N ASN A 18 -5.55 11.18 0.48
CA ASN A 18 -4.36 11.71 1.12
C ASN A 18 -4.12 10.89 2.38
N VAL A 19 -2.97 10.24 2.46
CA VAL A 19 -2.68 9.31 3.53
C VAL A 19 -1.26 9.53 4.06
N THR A 20 -0.98 8.96 5.21
CA THR A 20 0.35 9.00 5.80
C THR A 20 1.06 7.68 5.52
N ALA A 21 2.25 7.77 4.93
CA ALA A 21 3.06 6.62 4.58
C ALA A 21 4.06 6.30 5.69
N THR A 22 4.12 5.04 6.05
CA THR A 22 5.10 4.46 6.96
C THR A 22 5.61 3.16 6.36
N TYR A 23 6.53 2.48 7.02
CA TYR A 23 7.04 1.20 6.54
C TYR A 23 7.04 0.16 7.65
N TYR A 24 7.09 -1.11 7.28
CA TYR A 24 7.20 -2.19 8.24
C TYR A 24 8.01 -3.36 7.67
N HIS A 25 8.54 -4.14 8.58
CA HIS A 25 9.23 -5.39 8.28
C HIS A 25 8.38 -6.55 8.79
N ALA A 26 8.32 -7.63 8.02
CA ALA A 26 7.58 -8.82 8.41
C ALA A 26 8.50 -9.87 9.01
N GLY A 27 7.89 -10.93 9.53
CA GLY A 27 8.59 -12.09 10.05
C GLY A 27 8.69 -12.10 11.57
N PRO A 28 8.99 -13.31 12.14
CA PRO A 28 9.02 -13.48 13.59
C PRO A 28 10.02 -12.58 14.31
N LYS A 29 11.13 -12.24 13.66
CA LYS A 29 12.12 -11.34 14.21
C LYS A 29 11.53 -9.98 14.58
N HIS A 30 10.47 -9.57 13.89
CA HIS A 30 9.79 -8.30 14.09
C HIS A 30 8.43 -8.48 14.79
N GLY A 31 8.19 -9.65 15.36
CA GLY A 31 6.94 -9.95 16.06
C GLY A 31 5.77 -10.21 15.12
N LEU A 32 6.03 -10.47 13.85
CA LEU A 32 5.01 -10.67 12.83
C LEU A 32 5.20 -12.01 12.12
N SER A 33 4.17 -12.43 11.40
CA SER A 33 4.20 -13.63 10.59
C SER A 33 4.81 -13.33 9.22
N TRP A 34 5.20 -14.39 8.50
CA TRP A 34 5.52 -14.30 7.08
C TRP A 34 4.27 -14.36 6.20
N TYR A 35 3.07 -14.44 6.81
CA TYR A 35 1.81 -14.39 6.09
C TYR A 35 1.15 -13.04 6.35
N THR A 36 0.62 -12.42 5.31
CA THR A 36 -0.14 -11.18 5.45
C THR A 36 -1.60 -11.48 5.78
N ALA A 37 -2.37 -10.44 6.09
CA ALA A 37 -3.79 -10.58 6.39
C ALA A 37 -4.57 -11.15 5.21
N SER A 38 -4.06 -11.01 3.99
CA SER A 38 -4.67 -11.62 2.80
C SER A 38 -4.57 -13.14 2.78
N GLY A 39 -3.76 -13.73 3.67
CA GLY A 39 -3.47 -15.16 3.67
C GLY A 39 -2.32 -15.57 2.78
N LYS A 40 -1.70 -14.63 2.10
CA LYS A 40 -0.56 -14.92 1.21
C LYS A 40 0.75 -14.89 1.96
N LYS A 41 1.62 -15.84 1.65
CA LYS A 41 2.96 -15.89 2.20
C LYS A 41 3.86 -14.90 1.47
N ILE A 42 4.67 -14.20 2.24
CA ILE A 42 5.67 -13.28 1.71
C ILE A 42 6.83 -14.09 1.15
N ASP A 43 7.13 -13.89 -0.13
CA ASP A 43 8.32 -14.45 -0.75
C ASP A 43 9.51 -13.56 -0.39
N ILE A 44 10.35 -14.05 0.51
CA ILE A 44 11.47 -13.27 1.05
C ILE A 44 12.46 -12.90 -0.04
N LYS A 45 12.70 -13.81 -0.98
CA LYS A 45 13.63 -13.56 -2.08
C LYS A 45 13.12 -12.42 -2.97
N GLU A 46 11.84 -12.45 -3.30
CA GLU A 46 11.23 -11.40 -4.11
C GLU A 46 11.16 -10.07 -3.35
N LEU A 47 10.93 -10.13 -2.05
CA LEU A 47 10.94 -8.93 -1.21
C LEU A 47 12.33 -8.29 -1.21
N ASN A 48 13.37 -9.09 -1.01
CA ASN A 48 14.74 -8.60 -0.94
C ASN A 48 15.24 -8.06 -2.29
N SER A 49 14.72 -8.59 -3.39
CA SER A 49 15.09 -8.11 -4.72
C SER A 49 14.36 -6.84 -5.12
N GLY A 50 13.35 -6.42 -4.36
CA GLY A 50 12.53 -5.27 -4.69
C GLY A 50 11.37 -5.56 -5.63
N ASN A 51 11.19 -6.82 -6.02
CA ASN A 51 10.11 -7.20 -6.94
C ASN A 51 8.76 -7.32 -6.25
N LEU A 52 8.74 -7.62 -4.96
CA LEU A 52 7.50 -7.76 -4.21
C LEU A 52 7.16 -6.42 -3.57
N ARG A 53 6.17 -5.76 -4.14
CA ARG A 53 5.74 -4.43 -3.73
C ARG A 53 4.35 -4.51 -3.11
N TRP A 54 4.32 -4.85 -1.83
CA TRP A 54 3.09 -5.03 -1.08
C TRP A 54 2.94 -3.96 0.00
N VAL A 55 1.69 -3.60 0.28
CA VAL A 55 1.37 -2.63 1.32
C VAL A 55 0.26 -3.14 2.22
N ALA A 56 0.27 -2.64 3.45
CA ALA A 56 -0.85 -2.72 4.36
C ALA A 56 -1.60 -1.40 4.36
N LEU A 57 -2.91 -1.46 4.47
CA LEU A 57 -3.74 -0.27 4.61
C LEU A 57 -4.43 -0.25 5.96
N SER A 58 -4.71 0.94 6.45
CA SER A 58 -5.57 1.12 7.64
C SER A 58 -6.99 0.66 7.32
N HIS A 59 -7.73 0.29 8.38
CA HIS A 59 -9.06 -0.31 8.22
C HIS A 59 -10.04 0.57 7.46
N ASP A 60 -9.97 1.88 7.67
CA ASP A 60 -10.83 2.82 6.96
C ASP A 60 -10.60 2.79 5.45
N LEU A 61 -9.35 2.66 5.03
CA LEU A 61 -9.01 2.56 3.60
C LEU A 61 -9.40 1.21 3.01
N LEU A 62 -9.36 0.14 3.80
CA LEU A 62 -9.75 -1.18 3.33
C LEU A 62 -11.24 -1.30 3.00
N LYS A 63 -12.04 -0.31 3.35
CA LYS A 63 -13.42 -0.23 2.89
C LYS A 63 -13.51 0.08 1.40
N HIS A 64 -12.43 0.58 0.82
CA HIS A 64 -12.38 1.03 -0.58
C HIS A 64 -11.55 0.10 -1.46
N TYR A 65 -10.79 -0.82 -0.89
CA TYR A 65 -9.88 -1.70 -1.63
C TYR A 65 -10.01 -3.13 -1.14
N ASN A 66 -9.82 -4.07 -2.05
CA ASN A 66 -9.74 -5.49 -1.74
C ASN A 66 -8.28 -5.95 -1.75
N TYR A 67 -7.97 -7.00 -1.00
CA TYR A 67 -6.67 -7.63 -1.13
C TYR A 67 -6.46 -8.10 -2.56
N GLY A 68 -5.29 -7.82 -3.10
CA GLY A 68 -4.95 -8.09 -4.48
C GLY A 68 -5.12 -6.89 -5.40
N ASP A 69 -5.79 -5.84 -4.96
CA ASP A 69 -5.91 -4.62 -5.75
C ASP A 69 -4.56 -3.92 -5.89
N THR A 70 -4.32 -3.35 -7.06
CA THR A 70 -3.15 -2.52 -7.30
C THR A 70 -3.52 -1.06 -7.10
N ILE A 71 -2.72 -0.37 -6.32
CA ILE A 71 -2.85 1.07 -6.13
C ILE A 71 -1.64 1.77 -6.69
N THR A 72 -1.81 3.05 -7.01
CA THR A 72 -0.72 3.93 -7.44
C THR A 72 -0.41 4.93 -6.34
N VAL A 73 0.86 5.02 -5.97
CA VAL A 73 1.34 5.96 -4.95
C VAL A 73 2.03 7.12 -5.63
N ILE A 74 1.68 8.33 -5.22
CA ILE A 74 2.22 9.57 -5.75
C ILE A 74 2.77 10.40 -4.60
N SER A 75 4.06 10.68 -4.65
CA SER A 75 4.76 11.42 -3.59
C SER A 75 6.04 12.04 -4.10
N ASN A 76 6.74 12.73 -3.21
CA ASN A 76 8.08 13.25 -3.47
C ASN A 76 9.17 12.21 -3.22
N ASN A 77 8.81 11.02 -2.78
CA ASN A 77 9.76 9.95 -2.51
C ASN A 77 9.70 8.94 -3.66
N SER A 78 10.72 8.97 -4.52
CA SER A 78 10.74 8.11 -5.70
C SER A 78 10.78 6.62 -5.38
N LYS A 79 11.23 6.25 -4.18
CA LYS A 79 11.33 4.84 -3.78
C LYS A 79 9.97 4.19 -3.57
N ILE A 80 8.94 4.98 -3.26
CA ILE A 80 7.60 4.46 -3.00
C ILE A 80 6.60 4.82 -4.09
N ASN A 81 7.00 5.62 -5.09
CA ASN A 81 6.09 5.98 -6.17
C ASN A 81 5.80 4.78 -7.06
N GLY A 82 4.64 4.82 -7.70
CA GLY A 82 4.23 3.79 -8.64
C GLY A 82 3.28 2.78 -8.03
N LYS A 83 3.28 1.57 -8.58
CA LYS A 83 2.26 0.57 -8.26
C LYS A 83 2.67 -0.31 -7.10
N TRP A 84 1.70 -0.57 -6.23
CA TRP A 84 1.81 -1.45 -5.08
C TRP A 84 0.53 -2.28 -4.97
N VAL A 85 0.64 -3.46 -4.39
CA VAL A 85 -0.50 -4.35 -4.22
C VAL A 85 -0.94 -4.35 -2.77
N VAL A 86 -2.24 -4.19 -2.55
CA VAL A 86 -2.82 -4.22 -1.20
C VAL A 86 -2.90 -5.66 -0.75
N MET A 87 -2.11 -6.04 0.26
CA MET A 87 -2.05 -7.43 0.71
C MET A 87 -2.16 -7.60 2.22
N ASP A 88 -2.18 -6.52 2.96
CA ASP A 88 -2.15 -6.61 4.41
C ASP A 88 -3.00 -5.49 5.03
N LYS A 89 -3.23 -5.60 6.34
CA LYS A 89 -3.95 -4.58 7.08
C LYS A 89 -3.15 -4.13 8.28
N MET A 90 -3.30 -2.88 8.61
CA MET A 90 -2.68 -2.29 9.80
C MET A 90 -3.54 -2.54 11.04
N GLY A 91 -2.99 -2.26 12.21
CA GLY A 91 -3.72 -2.32 13.46
C GLY A 91 -4.95 -1.40 13.41
N ARG A 92 -5.99 -1.77 14.14
CA ARG A 92 -7.32 -1.17 14.01
C ARG A 92 -7.41 0.31 14.42
N PHE A 93 -6.42 0.83 15.12
CA PHE A 93 -6.43 2.22 15.54
C PHE A 93 -5.84 3.18 14.53
N HIS A 94 -5.20 2.67 13.49
CA HIS A 94 -4.64 3.52 12.44
C HIS A 94 -5.74 4.02 11.50
N ARG A 95 -5.56 5.26 11.04
CA ARG A 95 -6.49 5.89 10.11
C ARG A 95 -5.70 6.60 9.02
N ARG A 96 -6.17 6.51 7.79
CA ARG A 96 -5.58 7.15 6.61
C ARG A 96 -4.09 6.90 6.52
N ARG A 97 -3.71 5.64 6.65
CA ARG A 97 -2.31 5.24 6.63
C ARG A 97 -2.07 4.10 5.68
N ILE A 98 -0.91 4.15 5.05
CA ILE A 98 -0.37 3.08 4.22
C ILE A 98 0.99 2.68 4.79
N ASP A 99 1.23 1.39 4.89
CA ASP A 99 2.43 0.84 5.50
C ASP A 99 3.12 -0.03 4.45
N PHE A 100 4.32 0.36 4.06
CA PHE A 100 5.05 -0.30 2.98
C PHE A 100 5.88 -1.45 3.52
N LEU A 101 5.62 -2.65 3.03
CA LEU A 101 6.44 -3.81 3.37
C LEU A 101 7.82 -3.66 2.72
N THR A 102 8.86 -3.80 3.53
CA THR A 102 10.22 -3.63 3.05
C THR A 102 11.16 -4.60 3.77
N PRO A 103 12.27 -4.98 3.12
CA PRO A 103 13.25 -5.85 3.76
C PRO A 103 13.83 -5.23 5.03
N THR A 104 14.22 -6.08 5.97
CA THR A 104 14.90 -5.63 7.17
C THR A 104 16.11 -4.77 6.80
N GLY A 105 16.23 -3.62 7.45
CA GLY A 105 17.32 -2.68 7.19
C GLY A 105 17.05 -1.68 6.08
N ASN A 106 15.92 -1.79 5.40
CA ASN A 106 15.53 -0.84 4.36
C ASN A 106 14.29 -0.10 4.82
N ASP A 107 14.34 1.23 4.90
CA ASP A 107 13.23 2.07 5.35
C ASP A 107 12.53 2.80 4.20
N LEU A 108 12.95 2.58 2.96
CA LEU A 108 12.42 3.24 1.77
C LEU A 108 12.42 4.77 1.88
N GLY A 109 13.30 5.33 2.72
CA GLY A 109 13.31 6.77 2.95
C GLY A 109 12.18 7.26 3.84
N LEU A 110 11.52 6.37 4.58
CA LEU A 110 10.37 6.68 5.42
C LEU A 110 10.73 6.71 6.92
N VAL A 111 11.93 7.10 7.26
CA VAL A 111 12.32 7.28 8.67
C VAL A 111 11.31 8.19 9.37
N LYS A 112 10.84 9.22 8.68
CA LYS A 112 9.72 10.04 9.13
C LYS A 112 8.51 9.74 8.28
N PRO A 113 7.30 9.70 8.87
CA PRO A 113 6.08 9.55 8.10
C PRO A 113 5.96 10.63 7.04
N LEU A 114 5.44 10.26 5.88
CA LEU A 114 5.32 11.15 4.74
C LEU A 114 3.89 11.22 4.27
N LYS A 115 3.40 12.42 3.95
CA LYS A 115 2.09 12.57 3.33
C LYS A 115 2.18 12.22 1.85
N VAL A 116 1.31 11.31 1.41
CA VAL A 116 1.29 10.84 0.03
C VAL A 116 -0.15 10.76 -0.46
N LYS A 117 -0.30 10.61 -1.77
CA LYS A 117 -1.59 10.32 -2.40
C LYS A 117 -1.58 8.89 -2.89
N ILE A 118 -2.72 8.23 -2.73
CA ILE A 118 -2.95 6.91 -3.32
C ILE A 118 -4.22 6.95 -4.15
N LYS A 119 -4.25 6.14 -5.19
CA LYS A 119 -5.43 5.98 -6.04
C LYS A 119 -5.47 4.63 -6.73
#